data_0dec44674e8d69935026b9df1bf07e6c
#
_entry.id   0dec44674e8d69935026b9df1bf07e6c
#
_cell.length_a   1.000
_cell.length_b   1.000
_cell.length_c   1.000
_cell.angle_alpha   90.00
_cell.angle_beta   90.00
_cell.angle_gamma   90.00
#
_symmetry.space_group_name_H-M   'P 1'
#
loop_
_entity.id
_entity.type
_entity.pdbx_description
1 polymer ?
#
loop_
_entity_poly.entity_id
_entity_poly.type
_entity_poly.pdbx_seq_one_letter_code
_entity_poly.pdbx_strand_id
1 'polypeptide(L)'
;MKKISKKQSAINTKLKKVYEEIAATRGHYCTGCGRSDVPLSHSHYISRSRRKDLELDPDNITYHCLSLDKKGCHELWEGGIADKQKLLDYHKAMEYILEKDTELYFLLID
;
A
#
# COMPACT_ATOMS: atom_id res chain seq x y z
N MET A 1 4.86 23.90 -14.79
CA MET A 1 4.33 23.17 -13.63
C MET A 1 2.91 22.68 -13.93
N LYS A 2 2.67 21.40 -13.79
CA LYS A 2 1.33 20.85 -14.02
C LYS A 2 0.39 21.26 -12.90
N LYS A 3 -0.77 21.78 -13.25
CA LYS A 3 -1.82 22.07 -12.26
C LYS A 3 -2.52 20.79 -11.88
N ILE A 4 -2.69 20.56 -10.58
CA ILE A 4 -3.48 19.45 -10.06
C ILE A 4 -4.96 19.81 -10.28
N SER A 5 -5.74 18.89 -10.84
CA SER A 5 -7.17 19.13 -11.04
C SER A 5 -7.88 19.28 -9.69
N LYS A 6 -9.03 19.96 -9.68
CA LYS A 6 -9.85 20.11 -8.47
C LYS A 6 -10.23 18.76 -7.88
N LYS A 7 -10.55 17.78 -8.74
CA LYS A 7 -10.88 16.42 -8.32
C LYS A 7 -9.69 15.75 -7.65
N GLN A 8 -8.50 15.85 -8.24
CA GLN A 8 -7.30 15.25 -7.66
C GLN A 8 -6.89 15.95 -6.36
N SER A 9 -7.04 17.26 -6.28
CA SER A 9 -6.77 18.01 -5.06
C SER A 9 -7.70 17.59 -3.92
N ALA A 10 -8.98 17.38 -4.19
CA ALA A 10 -9.94 16.89 -3.20
C ALA A 10 -9.59 15.49 -2.71
N ILE A 11 -9.17 14.59 -3.61
CA ILE A 11 -8.72 13.23 -3.27
C ILE A 11 -7.46 13.31 -2.41
N ASN A 12 -6.50 14.15 -2.76
CA ASN A 12 -5.27 14.29 -1.99
C ASN A 12 -5.53 14.77 -0.57
N THR A 13 -6.49 15.68 -0.39
CA THR A 13 -6.90 16.15 0.93
C THR A 13 -7.50 15.04 1.78
N LYS A 14 -8.37 14.23 1.18
CA LYS A 14 -8.97 13.07 1.85
C LYS A 14 -7.92 12.02 2.18
N LEU A 15 -6.99 11.78 1.27
CA LEU A 15 -5.91 10.81 1.45
C LEU A 15 -4.99 11.21 2.61
N LYS A 16 -4.69 12.50 2.74
CA LYS A 16 -3.90 13.00 3.86
C LYS A 16 -4.57 12.69 5.21
N LYS A 17 -5.88 12.86 5.29
CA LYS A 17 -6.64 12.52 6.52
C LYS A 17 -6.58 11.04 6.82
N VAL A 18 -6.67 10.18 5.80
CA VAL A 18 -6.55 8.73 5.97
C VAL A 18 -5.16 8.37 6.49
N TYR A 19 -4.12 8.97 5.93
CA TYR A 19 -2.74 8.74 6.37
C TYR A 19 -2.54 9.17 7.83
N GLU A 20 -3.10 10.30 8.25
CA GLU A 20 -3.03 10.77 9.62
C GLU A 20 -3.73 9.81 10.58
N GLU A 21 -4.88 9.29 10.19
CA GLU A 21 -5.63 8.29 10.96
C GLU A 21 -4.85 6.99 11.11
N ILE A 22 -4.23 6.51 10.04
CA ILE A 22 -3.40 5.31 10.08
C ILE A 22 -2.23 5.49 11.04
N ALA A 23 -1.54 6.63 10.97
CA ALA A 23 -0.42 6.93 11.86
C ALA A 23 -0.86 6.97 13.32
N ALA A 24 -2.05 7.52 13.59
CA ALA A 24 -2.58 7.63 14.95
C ALA A 24 -3.03 6.30 15.54
N THR A 25 -3.55 5.39 14.70
CA THR A 25 -4.18 4.14 15.17
C THR A 25 -3.31 2.90 15.05
N ARG A 26 -2.37 2.86 14.11
CA ARG A 26 -1.58 1.65 13.82
C ARG A 26 -0.11 1.75 14.15
N GLY A 27 0.36 2.95 14.50
CA GLY A 27 1.79 3.19 14.68
C GLY A 27 2.52 3.38 13.35
N HIS A 28 3.78 3.79 13.43
CA HIS A 28 4.60 4.17 12.28
C HIS A 28 5.74 3.18 12.11
N TYR A 29 5.46 2.06 11.45
CA TYR A 29 6.46 1.02 11.17
C TYR A 29 6.08 0.29 9.87
N CYS A 30 7.09 -0.35 9.26
CA CYS A 30 6.87 -1.15 8.05
C CYS A 30 6.17 -2.47 8.40
N THR A 31 5.01 -2.71 7.81
CA THR A 31 4.28 -3.97 8.03
C THR A 31 4.89 -5.14 7.29
N GLY A 32 5.77 -4.88 6.33
CA GLY A 32 6.45 -5.93 5.57
C GLY A 32 7.65 -6.53 6.28
N CYS A 33 8.38 -5.76 7.10
CA CYS A 33 9.56 -6.24 7.81
C CYS A 33 9.61 -5.86 9.29
N GLY A 34 8.68 -5.02 9.74
CA GLY A 34 8.59 -4.62 11.14
C GLY A 34 9.49 -3.45 11.56
N ARG A 35 10.33 -2.93 10.67
CA ARG A 35 11.28 -1.87 11.00
C ARG A 35 10.61 -0.50 11.08
N SER A 36 11.08 0.32 12.02
CA SER A 36 10.64 1.71 12.15
C SER A 36 11.78 2.72 12.00
N ASP A 37 13.00 2.22 11.87
CA ASP A 37 14.24 3.02 11.78
C ASP A 37 14.67 3.32 10.35
N VAL A 38 13.79 3.12 9.38
CA VAL A 38 14.06 3.30 7.95
C VAL A 38 12.98 4.21 7.35
N PRO A 39 13.26 4.82 6.20
CA PRO A 39 12.23 5.61 5.50
C PRO A 39 11.03 4.73 5.17
N LEU A 40 9.83 5.25 5.40
CA LEU A 40 8.58 4.56 5.13
C LEU A 40 7.79 5.30 4.04
N SER A 41 7.07 4.53 3.24
CA SER A 41 6.16 5.05 2.24
C SER A 41 4.80 4.41 2.43
N HIS A 42 3.75 5.07 1.95
CA HIS A 42 2.41 4.50 1.95
C HIS A 42 2.26 3.60 0.73
N SER A 43 1.88 2.35 0.96
CA SER A 43 1.61 1.38 -0.10
C SER A 43 0.12 1.05 -0.14
N HIS A 44 -0.40 0.84 -1.34
CA HIS A 44 -1.74 0.31 -1.54
C HIS A 44 -1.63 -1.16 -1.93
N TYR A 45 -2.32 -2.05 -1.22
CA TYR A 45 -2.32 -3.49 -1.54
C TYR A 45 -2.91 -3.71 -2.93
N ILE A 46 -4.04 -3.05 -3.23
CA ILE A 46 -4.59 -2.99 -4.58
C ILE A 46 -4.28 -1.59 -5.11
N SER A 47 -3.63 -1.52 -6.26
CA SER A 47 -3.14 -0.24 -6.78
C SER A 47 -4.29 0.74 -7.03
N ARG A 48 -3.98 2.03 -6.85
CA ARG A 48 -4.93 3.13 -7.05
C ARG A 48 -5.44 3.17 -8.49
N SER A 49 -4.60 2.81 -9.45
CA SER A 49 -4.98 2.81 -10.86
C SER A 49 -5.94 1.68 -11.19
N ARG A 50 -5.87 0.55 -10.49
CA ARG A 50 -6.78 -0.57 -10.71
C ARG A 50 -8.13 -0.37 -10.04
N ARG A 51 -8.13 0.11 -8.79
CA ARG A 51 -9.37 0.26 -8.01
C ARG A 51 -9.38 1.63 -7.33
N LYS A 52 -9.89 2.61 -8.04
CA LYS A 52 -10.03 3.97 -7.49
C LYS A 52 -11.02 4.03 -6.32
N ASP A 53 -11.98 3.13 -6.31
CA ASP A 53 -12.97 3.04 -5.22
C ASP A 53 -12.34 2.60 -3.89
N LEU A 54 -11.15 1.99 -3.93
CA LEU A 54 -10.43 1.53 -2.74
C LEU A 54 -9.24 2.42 -2.38
N GLU A 55 -9.02 3.50 -3.11
CA GLU A 55 -7.86 4.36 -2.93
C GLU A 55 -7.82 5.04 -1.54
N LEU A 56 -8.97 5.27 -0.94
CA LEU A 56 -9.10 5.89 0.38
C LEU A 56 -9.43 4.91 1.50
N ASP A 57 -9.52 3.62 1.18
CA ASP A 57 -9.81 2.58 2.17
C ASP A 57 -8.57 2.37 3.05
N PRO A 58 -8.64 2.66 4.37
CA PRO A 58 -7.48 2.48 5.25
C PRO A 58 -6.99 1.05 5.31
N ASP A 59 -7.86 0.06 5.08
CA ASP A 59 -7.45 -1.36 5.06
C ASP A 59 -6.66 -1.72 3.80
N ASN A 60 -6.74 -0.89 2.76
CA ASN A 60 -5.94 -1.06 1.53
C ASN A 60 -4.57 -0.36 1.63
N ILE A 61 -4.32 0.37 2.69
CA ILE A 61 -3.14 1.21 2.83
C ILE A 61 -2.30 0.74 4.01
N THR A 62 -0.99 0.69 3.80
CA THR A 62 -0.05 0.33 4.87
C THR A 62 1.28 1.07 4.67
N TYR A 63 2.15 1.00 5.69
CA TYR A 63 3.52 1.48 5.55
C TYR A 63 4.41 0.35 5.06
N HIS A 64 5.20 0.61 4.02
CA HIS A 64 6.28 -0.26 3.58
C HIS A 64 7.56 0.54 3.50
N CYS A 65 8.68 -0.06 3.88
CA CYS A 65 9.95 0.63 3.90
C CYS A 65 10.51 0.84 2.50
N LEU A 66 11.27 1.92 2.36
CA LEU A 66 12.06 2.21 1.19
C LEU A 66 13.51 1.85 1.48
N SER A 67 14.26 1.50 0.45
CA SER A 67 15.68 1.22 0.59
C SER A 67 16.48 1.98 -0.47
N LEU A 68 17.69 2.43 -0.09
CA LEU A 68 18.55 3.18 -1.00
C LEU A 68 19.49 2.26 -1.78
N ASP A 69 19.79 1.08 -1.24
CA ASP A 69 20.81 0.18 -1.80
C ASP A 69 20.26 -1.17 -2.27
N LYS A 70 19.06 -1.49 -1.92
CA LYS A 70 18.39 -2.75 -2.31
C LYS A 70 16.88 -2.54 -2.28
N LYS A 71 16.14 -3.55 -2.71
CA LYS A 71 14.67 -3.46 -2.70
C LYS A 71 14.15 -3.43 -1.26
N GLY A 72 13.47 -2.35 -0.89
CA GLY A 72 12.67 -2.29 0.33
C GLY A 72 11.33 -2.98 0.15
N CYS A 73 10.53 -3.04 1.22
CA CYS A 73 9.24 -3.72 1.16
C CYS A 73 8.27 -3.05 0.18
N HIS A 74 8.36 -1.73 0.02
CA HIS A 74 7.55 -1.01 -0.96
C HIS A 74 7.81 -1.53 -2.38
N GLU A 75 9.08 -1.67 -2.76
CA GLU A 75 9.46 -2.18 -4.07
C GLU A 75 9.14 -3.66 -4.23
N LEU A 76 9.32 -4.45 -3.16
CA LEU A 76 8.97 -5.88 -3.18
C LEU A 76 7.48 -6.09 -3.37
N TRP A 77 6.64 -5.25 -2.73
CA TRP A 77 5.19 -5.37 -2.91
C TRP A 77 4.76 -5.06 -4.34
N GLU A 78 5.45 -4.17 -5.03
CA GLU A 78 5.18 -3.84 -6.42
C GLU A 78 5.72 -4.87 -7.41
N GLY A 79 6.53 -5.82 -6.95
CA GLY A 79 7.09 -6.89 -7.77
C GLY A 79 6.14 -8.04 -8.01
N GLY A 80 6.67 -9.16 -8.50
CA GLY A 80 5.90 -10.37 -8.74
C GLY A 80 5.51 -11.07 -7.44
N ILE A 81 4.78 -12.18 -7.56
CA ILE A 81 4.27 -12.90 -6.39
C ILE A 81 5.41 -13.39 -5.48
N ALA A 82 6.53 -13.82 -6.04
CA ALA A 82 7.68 -14.28 -5.25
C ALA A 82 8.24 -13.16 -4.36
N ASP A 83 8.28 -11.92 -4.87
CA ASP A 83 8.72 -10.77 -4.09
C ASP A 83 7.72 -10.42 -3.00
N LYS A 84 6.42 -10.45 -3.32
CA LYS A 84 5.35 -10.19 -2.36
C LYS A 84 5.39 -11.17 -1.19
N GLN A 85 5.71 -12.44 -1.46
CA GLN A 85 5.77 -13.49 -0.44
C GLN A 85 6.86 -13.27 0.60
N LYS A 86 7.81 -12.39 0.34
CA LYS A 86 8.89 -12.05 1.29
C LYS A 86 8.43 -11.15 2.42
N LEU A 87 7.25 -10.52 2.28
CA LEU A 87 6.74 -9.58 3.27
C LEU A 87 5.95 -10.30 4.36
N LEU A 88 6.09 -9.83 5.61
CA LEU A 88 5.37 -10.41 6.76
C LEU A 88 3.86 -10.24 6.64
N ASP A 89 3.40 -9.17 5.99
CA ASP A 89 1.98 -8.89 5.81
C ASP A 89 1.39 -9.50 4.52
N TYR A 90 2.13 -10.41 3.87
CA TYR A 90 1.68 -11.04 2.62
C TYR A 90 0.31 -11.67 2.74
N HIS A 91 0.11 -12.53 3.75
CA HIS A 91 -1.16 -13.24 3.90
C HIS A 91 -2.33 -12.29 4.18
N LYS A 92 -2.10 -11.30 5.03
CA LYS A 92 -3.10 -10.27 5.32
C LYS A 92 -3.49 -9.50 4.05
N ALA A 93 -2.48 -9.12 3.27
CA ALA A 93 -2.69 -8.40 2.01
C ALA A 93 -3.48 -9.25 1.02
N MET A 94 -3.13 -10.53 0.88
CA MET A 94 -3.80 -11.42 -0.05
C MET A 94 -5.23 -11.72 0.37
N GLU A 95 -5.51 -11.81 1.67
CA GLU A 95 -6.88 -11.93 2.16
C GLU A 95 -7.73 -10.72 1.79
N TYR A 96 -7.16 -9.52 1.96
CA TYR A 96 -7.82 -8.28 1.55
C TYR A 96 -8.13 -8.30 0.05
N ILE A 97 -7.15 -8.68 -0.76
CA ILE A 97 -7.30 -8.72 -2.23
C ILE A 97 -8.38 -9.73 -2.62
N LEU A 98 -8.38 -10.92 -2.00
CA LEU A 98 -9.40 -11.93 -2.29
C LEU A 98 -10.81 -11.42 -1.99
N GLU A 99 -10.97 -10.71 -0.88
CA GLU A 99 -12.26 -10.16 -0.48
C GLU A 99 -12.72 -9.02 -1.40
N LYS A 100 -11.82 -8.09 -1.74
CA LYS A 100 -12.19 -6.87 -2.46
C LYS A 100 -12.07 -6.97 -3.98
N ASP A 101 -11.20 -7.84 -4.47
CA ASP A 101 -10.93 -7.99 -5.90
C ASP A 101 -10.50 -9.41 -6.22
N THR A 102 -11.46 -10.31 -6.22
CA THR A 102 -11.23 -11.74 -6.45
C THR A 102 -10.51 -12.02 -7.77
N GLU A 103 -10.83 -11.27 -8.81
CA GLU A 103 -10.16 -11.40 -10.11
C GLU A 103 -8.67 -11.11 -9.99
N LEU A 104 -8.30 -10.03 -9.30
CA LEU A 104 -6.89 -9.70 -9.08
C LEU A 104 -6.19 -10.78 -8.28
N TYR A 105 -6.84 -11.32 -7.25
CA TYR A 105 -6.27 -12.40 -6.45
C TYR A 105 -5.84 -13.57 -7.33
N PHE A 106 -6.73 -14.05 -8.19
CA PHE A 106 -6.41 -15.18 -9.08
C PHE A 106 -5.38 -14.83 -10.13
N LEU A 107 -5.33 -13.57 -10.59
CA LEU A 107 -4.26 -13.13 -11.50
C LEU A 107 -2.89 -13.16 -10.82
N LEU A 108 -2.82 -12.84 -9.54
CA LEU A 108 -1.55 -12.78 -8.82
C LEU A 108 -0.99 -14.16 -8.49
N ILE A 109 -1.83 -15.12 -8.19
CA ILE A 109 -1.38 -16.47 -7.77
C ILE A 109 -1.22 -17.44 -8.96
N ASP A 110 -1.62 -17.03 -10.12
CA ASP A 110 -1.65 -17.88 -11.32
C ASP A 110 -0.26 -18.02 -11.97
#